data_3faec7657a770b308f7396ac71b879a5
#
_entry.id   3faec7657a770b308f7396ac71b879a5
#
_cell.length_a   1.000
_cell.length_b   1.000
_cell.length_c   1.000
_cell.angle_alpha   90.00
_cell.angle_beta   90.00
_cell.angle_gamma   90.00
#
_symmetry.space_group_name_H-M   'P 1'
#
loop_
_entity.id
_entity.type
_entity.pdbx_description
1 polymer ?
#
loop_
_entity_poly.entity_id
_entity_poly.type
_entity_poly.pdbx_seq_one_letter_code
_entity_poly.pdbx_strand_id
1 'polypeptide(L)'
;MTPNEQLFKELIHRHRDLIWSVCSSYRFSAAWETEDLFHEVLCTLWCDFGSFDGRSSERTWVWRVANNTIVSLKRRYANQPAPASPPAAEPASQPDDSPALLQLVDSLGEPDSQIVRASMYGFGYAEIARMTGLTVAAVSMRLTRARRKIKRIYEKQ
;
A
#
# COMPACT_ATOMS: atom_id res chain seq x y z
N MET A 1 19.59 -22.85 9.08
CA MET A 1 18.42 -22.20 8.43
C MET A 1 17.30 -23.22 8.32
N THR A 2 16.13 -22.88 8.87
CA THR A 2 14.96 -23.76 8.80
C THR A 2 14.35 -23.72 7.40
N PRO A 3 13.60 -24.77 6.98
CA PRO A 3 12.89 -24.75 5.70
C PRO A 3 11.96 -23.54 5.54
N ASN A 4 11.30 -23.11 6.62
CA ASN A 4 10.43 -21.94 6.60
C ASN A 4 11.19 -20.64 6.37
N GLU A 5 12.36 -20.49 6.96
CA GLU A 5 13.23 -19.33 6.72
C GLU A 5 13.67 -19.25 5.26
N GLN A 6 14.01 -20.38 4.67
CA GLN A 6 14.41 -20.44 3.27
C GLN A 6 13.24 -20.04 2.35
N LEU A 7 12.06 -20.62 2.57
CA LEU A 7 10.86 -20.30 1.80
C LEU A 7 10.46 -18.82 1.94
N PHE A 8 10.58 -18.28 3.14
CA PHE A 8 10.30 -16.85 3.38
C PHE A 8 11.30 -15.96 2.64
N LYS A 9 12.58 -16.26 2.68
CA LYS A 9 13.60 -15.52 1.93
C LYS A 9 13.32 -15.51 0.43
N GLU A 10 12.93 -16.65 -0.10
CA GLU A 10 12.56 -16.75 -1.52
C GLU A 10 11.33 -15.91 -1.86
N LEU A 11 10.31 -15.94 -1.00
CA LEU A 11 9.12 -15.11 -1.14
C LEU A 11 9.50 -13.62 -1.16
N ILE A 12 10.29 -13.18 -0.21
CA ILE A 12 10.72 -11.77 -0.13
C ILE A 12 11.56 -11.39 -1.35
N HIS A 13 12.45 -12.27 -1.79
CA HIS A 13 13.26 -12.01 -2.98
C HIS A 13 12.40 -11.82 -4.24
N ARG A 14 11.38 -12.67 -4.43
CA ARG A 14 10.47 -12.58 -5.58
C ARG A 14 9.61 -11.30 -5.56
N HIS A 15 9.24 -10.82 -4.37
CA HIS A 15 8.28 -9.71 -4.21
C HIS A 15 8.91 -8.44 -3.63
N ARG A 16 10.23 -8.37 -3.57
CA ARG A 16 10.95 -7.23 -2.98
C ARG A 16 10.55 -5.90 -3.61
N ASP A 17 10.52 -5.85 -4.93
CA ASP A 17 10.21 -4.63 -5.66
C ASP A 17 8.77 -4.19 -5.42
N LEU A 18 7.83 -5.13 -5.33
CA LEU A 18 6.45 -4.85 -4.98
C LEU A 18 6.35 -4.25 -3.57
N ILE A 19 6.99 -4.86 -2.59
CA ILE A 19 6.97 -4.38 -1.20
C ILE A 19 7.58 -2.98 -1.12
N TRP A 20 8.72 -2.77 -1.75
CA TRP A 20 9.40 -1.47 -1.78
C TRP A 20 8.53 -0.39 -2.43
N SER A 21 7.90 -0.72 -3.56
CA SER A 21 6.98 0.17 -4.26
C SER A 21 5.79 0.57 -3.38
N VAL A 22 5.19 -0.39 -2.68
CA VAL A 22 4.10 -0.10 -1.75
C VAL A 22 4.56 0.83 -0.63
N CYS A 23 5.70 0.54 0.00
CA CYS A 23 6.25 1.35 1.08
C CYS A 23 6.57 2.78 0.62
N SER A 24 7.17 2.93 -0.56
CA SER A 24 7.54 4.25 -1.09
C SER A 24 6.33 5.05 -1.59
N SER A 25 5.22 4.41 -1.87
CA SER A 25 3.99 5.07 -2.31
C SER A 25 3.23 5.77 -1.18
N TYR A 26 3.52 5.43 0.07
CA TYR A 26 2.92 6.07 1.23
C TYR A 26 3.83 7.15 1.77
N ARG A 27 3.28 8.35 1.94
CA ARG A 27 3.93 9.41 2.70
C ARG A 27 3.45 9.31 4.13
N PHE A 28 4.37 8.88 4.97
CA PHE A 28 4.17 8.82 6.41
C PHE A 28 4.67 10.13 7.05
N SER A 29 4.64 10.24 8.37
CA SER A 29 5.20 11.40 9.04
C SER A 29 6.71 11.52 8.76
N ALA A 30 7.28 12.71 8.97
CA ALA A 30 8.72 12.96 8.78
C ALA A 30 9.63 12.05 9.64
N ALA A 31 9.06 11.34 10.61
CA ALA A 31 9.79 10.40 11.47
C ALA A 31 9.96 9.00 10.85
N TRP A 32 9.27 8.70 9.75
CA TRP A 32 9.29 7.38 9.11
C TRP A 32 9.87 7.47 7.70
N GLU A 33 10.92 6.72 7.46
CA GLU A 33 11.49 6.53 6.14
C GLU A 33 10.92 5.28 5.46
N THR A 34 11.11 5.16 4.16
CA THR A 34 10.66 3.98 3.39
C THR A 34 11.26 2.69 3.94
N GLU A 35 12.52 2.73 4.34
CA GLU A 35 13.20 1.59 4.97
C GLU A 35 12.52 1.14 6.27
N ASP A 36 12.08 2.08 7.08
CA ASP A 36 11.36 1.76 8.33
C ASP A 36 10.06 1.03 8.03
N LEU A 37 9.30 1.52 7.06
CA LEU A 37 8.07 0.87 6.61
C LEU A 37 8.34 -0.51 6.03
N PHE A 38 9.39 -0.63 5.25
CA PHE A 38 9.82 -1.90 4.66
C PHE A 38 10.12 -2.94 5.75
N HIS A 39 10.86 -2.55 6.79
CA HIS A 39 11.16 -3.43 7.92
C HIS A 39 9.91 -3.86 8.68
N GLU A 40 8.99 -2.94 8.92
CA GLU A 40 7.71 -3.26 9.58
C GLU A 40 6.87 -4.25 8.75
N VAL A 41 6.83 -4.05 7.45
CA VAL A 41 6.12 -4.97 6.53
C VAL A 41 6.77 -6.35 6.56
N LEU A 42 8.10 -6.43 6.52
CA LEU A 42 8.81 -7.71 6.61
C LEU A 42 8.50 -8.45 7.92
N CYS A 43 8.48 -7.74 9.04
CA CYS A 43 8.13 -8.33 10.33
C CYS A 43 6.70 -8.89 10.32
N THR A 44 5.75 -8.14 9.79
CA THR A 44 4.35 -8.59 9.69
C THR A 44 4.23 -9.80 8.76
N LEU A 45 4.89 -9.76 7.60
CA LEU A 45 4.91 -10.89 6.66
C LEU A 45 5.48 -12.15 7.30
N TRP A 46 6.55 -12.02 8.09
CA TRP A 46 7.13 -13.14 8.82
C TRP A 46 6.16 -13.73 9.84
N CYS A 47 5.53 -12.87 10.65
CA CYS A 47 4.55 -13.30 11.65
C CYS A 47 3.36 -14.02 11.03
N ASP A 48 2.91 -13.54 9.87
CA ASP A 48 1.73 -14.06 9.19
C ASP A 48 2.05 -15.16 8.16
N PHE A 49 3.33 -15.49 7.97
CA PHE A 49 3.76 -16.40 6.91
C PHE A 49 3.11 -17.78 7.02
N GLY A 50 2.96 -18.29 8.24
CA GLY A 50 2.29 -19.56 8.50
C GLY A 50 0.78 -19.56 8.21
N SER A 51 0.17 -18.40 8.10
CA SER A 51 -1.27 -18.26 7.83
C SER A 51 -1.62 -18.24 6.34
N PHE A 52 -0.62 -18.14 5.47
CA PHE A 52 -0.83 -18.15 4.03
C PHE A 52 -1.26 -19.55 3.58
N ASP A 53 -2.49 -19.67 3.14
CA ASP A 53 -3.14 -20.95 2.80
C ASP A 53 -3.29 -21.20 1.29
N GLY A 54 -2.74 -20.31 0.45
CA GLY A 54 -2.81 -20.44 -0.99
C GLY A 54 -4.14 -20.09 -1.64
N ARG A 55 -5.09 -19.53 -0.89
CA ARG A 55 -6.40 -19.08 -1.44
C ARG A 55 -6.29 -17.92 -2.39
N SER A 56 -5.23 -17.13 -2.27
CA SER A 56 -4.88 -16.06 -3.20
C SER A 56 -3.48 -16.30 -3.75
N SER A 57 -3.09 -15.55 -4.80
CA SER A 57 -1.71 -15.58 -5.25
C SER A 57 -0.78 -15.02 -4.17
N GLU A 58 0.48 -15.42 -4.18
CA GLU A 58 1.50 -14.84 -3.29
C GLU A 58 1.55 -13.32 -3.42
N ARG A 59 1.52 -12.83 -4.66
CA ARG A 59 1.55 -11.39 -4.96
C ARG A 59 0.40 -10.65 -4.28
N THR A 60 -0.82 -11.16 -4.39
CA THR A 60 -2.01 -10.58 -3.75
C THR A 60 -1.89 -10.59 -2.24
N TRP A 61 -1.44 -11.69 -1.67
CA TRP A 61 -1.26 -11.83 -0.23
C TRP A 61 -0.20 -10.85 0.30
N VAL A 62 0.95 -10.80 -0.35
CA VAL A 62 2.05 -9.87 0.02
C VAL A 62 1.58 -8.42 -0.05
N TRP A 63 0.91 -8.05 -1.15
CA TRP A 63 0.39 -6.70 -1.32
C TRP A 63 -0.61 -6.33 -0.23
N ARG A 64 -1.54 -7.23 0.08
CA ARG A 64 -2.55 -7.02 1.13
C ARG A 64 -1.93 -6.84 2.51
N VAL A 65 -0.99 -7.71 2.88
CA VAL A 65 -0.29 -7.61 4.17
C VAL A 65 0.48 -6.30 4.26
N ALA A 66 1.21 -5.92 3.20
CA ALA A 66 1.96 -4.68 3.16
C ALA A 66 1.06 -3.45 3.34
N ASN A 67 -0.02 -3.36 2.58
CA ASN A 67 -0.96 -2.24 2.71
C ASN A 67 -1.64 -2.19 4.07
N ASN A 68 -2.11 -3.31 4.57
CA ASN A 68 -2.77 -3.36 5.88
C ASN A 68 -1.80 -2.96 7.00
N THR A 69 -0.55 -3.37 6.92
CA THR A 69 0.48 -2.98 7.90
C THR A 69 0.69 -1.46 7.89
N ILE A 70 0.87 -0.87 6.73
CA ILE A 70 1.11 0.58 6.60
C ILE A 70 -0.12 1.38 7.04
N VAL A 71 -1.31 0.97 6.64
CA VAL A 71 -2.55 1.64 7.03
C VAL A 71 -2.76 1.57 8.55
N SER A 72 -2.46 0.43 9.16
CA SER A 72 -2.54 0.26 10.62
C SER A 72 -1.54 1.17 11.35
N LEU A 73 -0.31 1.28 10.85
CA LEU A 73 0.68 2.20 11.38
C LEU A 73 0.23 3.65 11.25
N LYS A 74 -0.29 4.00 10.10
CA LYS A 74 -0.79 5.36 9.82
C LYS A 74 -1.91 5.76 10.79
N ARG A 75 -2.85 4.86 11.06
CA ARG A 75 -3.91 5.09 12.04
C ARG A 75 -3.37 5.25 13.46
N ARG A 76 -2.40 4.41 13.84
CA ARG A 76 -1.79 4.44 15.18
C ARG A 76 -1.06 5.75 15.44
N TYR A 77 -0.36 6.27 14.44
CA TYR A 77 0.47 7.48 14.56
C TYR A 77 -0.24 8.77 14.14
N ALA A 78 -1.44 8.69 13.56
CA ALA A 78 -2.21 9.87 13.17
C ALA A 78 -2.56 10.80 14.34
N ASN A 79 -2.65 10.27 15.56
CA ASN A 79 -3.01 10.99 16.77
C ASN A 79 -1.80 11.42 17.62
N GLN A 80 -0.58 11.16 17.14
CA GLN A 80 0.62 11.63 17.84
C GLN A 80 0.98 13.04 17.36
N PRO A 81 1.36 13.95 18.29
CA PRO A 81 1.83 15.26 17.89
C PRO A 81 3.06 15.12 16.99
N ALA A 82 3.05 15.83 15.87
CA ALA A 82 4.20 15.87 14.99
C ALA A 82 5.45 16.32 15.75
N PRO A 83 6.59 15.64 15.62
CA PRO A 83 7.82 16.14 16.21
C PRO A 83 8.12 17.53 15.64
N ALA A 84 8.42 18.46 16.52
CA ALA A 84 8.76 19.83 16.16
C ALA A 84 10.10 19.83 15.42
N SER A 85 10.09 19.86 14.15
CA SER A 85 11.07 20.19 13.11
C SER A 85 11.02 19.22 11.95
N PRO A 86 10.62 19.66 10.75
CA PRO A 86 10.80 18.84 9.58
C PRO A 86 12.27 18.91 9.17
N PRO A 87 12.99 17.80 9.09
CA PRO A 87 14.15 17.79 8.23
C PRO A 87 13.64 18.00 6.81
N ALA A 88 14.20 18.98 6.13
CA ALA A 88 13.99 19.17 4.71
C ALA A 88 14.47 17.91 3.99
N ALA A 89 13.58 16.96 3.82
CA ALA A 89 13.83 15.84 2.92
C ALA A 89 13.63 16.38 1.51
N GLU A 90 14.72 16.57 0.79
CA GLU A 90 14.66 16.78 -0.64
C GLU A 90 13.87 15.63 -1.27
N PRO A 91 12.92 15.93 -2.17
CA PRO A 91 12.20 14.88 -2.87
C PRO A 91 13.19 14.08 -3.69
N ALA A 92 13.41 12.83 -3.31
CA ALA A 92 14.09 11.89 -4.17
C ALA A 92 13.26 11.80 -5.45
N SER A 93 13.85 12.28 -6.54
CA SER A 93 13.26 12.26 -7.86
C SER A 93 13.07 10.82 -8.31
N GLN A 94 11.84 10.34 -8.22
CA GLN A 94 11.42 9.17 -8.99
C GLN A 94 10.42 9.62 -10.04
N PRO A 95 10.58 9.18 -11.29
CA PRO A 95 9.68 9.60 -12.36
C PRO A 95 8.31 8.97 -12.21
N ASP A 96 7.30 9.76 -12.43
CA ASP A 96 5.94 9.46 -12.86
C ASP A 96 4.84 9.22 -11.82
N ASP A 97 5.10 8.89 -10.57
CA ASP A 97 4.03 8.95 -9.57
C ASP A 97 4.10 10.29 -8.84
N SER A 98 3.46 11.28 -9.42
CA SER A 98 3.39 12.61 -8.81
C SER A 98 2.97 12.49 -7.34
N PRO A 99 3.74 13.05 -6.41
CA PRO A 99 3.33 13.11 -5.00
C PRO A 99 1.92 13.65 -4.80
N ALA A 100 1.50 14.53 -5.69
CA ALA A 100 0.16 15.11 -5.69
C ALA A 100 -0.92 14.05 -5.99
N LEU A 101 -0.68 13.15 -6.95
CA LEU A 101 -1.62 12.06 -7.27
C LEU A 101 -1.80 11.10 -6.10
N LEU A 102 -0.71 10.69 -5.47
CA LEU A 102 -0.76 9.79 -4.30
C LEU A 102 -1.47 10.44 -3.11
N GLN A 103 -1.27 11.74 -2.89
CA GLN A 103 -2.00 12.49 -1.88
C GLN A 103 -3.49 12.55 -2.18
N LEU A 104 -3.88 12.73 -3.44
CA LEU A 104 -5.28 12.70 -3.85
C LEU A 104 -5.90 11.32 -3.61
N VAL A 105 -5.19 10.25 -3.93
CA VAL A 105 -5.65 8.89 -3.67
C VAL A 105 -5.84 8.67 -2.16
N ASP A 106 -4.90 9.10 -1.34
CA ASP A 106 -5.02 8.99 0.12
C ASP A 106 -6.19 9.78 0.68
N SER A 107 -6.54 10.91 0.06
CA SER A 107 -7.65 11.76 0.48
C SER A 107 -9.03 11.13 0.23
N LEU A 108 -9.12 10.11 -0.60
CA LEU A 108 -10.39 9.42 -0.88
C LEU A 108 -10.94 8.66 0.34
N GLY A 109 -10.08 8.33 1.29
CA GLY A 109 -10.45 7.50 2.43
C GLY A 109 -10.60 6.02 2.05
N GLU A 110 -10.77 5.17 3.06
CA GLU A 110 -10.94 3.73 2.86
C GLU A 110 -12.42 3.37 2.69
N PRO A 111 -12.75 2.39 1.87
CA PRO A 111 -11.88 1.48 1.13
C PRO A 111 -11.43 2.01 -0.25
N ASP A 112 -11.89 3.17 -0.66
CA ASP A 112 -11.69 3.68 -2.03
C ASP A 112 -10.21 3.90 -2.37
N SER A 113 -9.40 4.40 -1.43
CA SER A 113 -7.97 4.59 -1.63
C SER A 113 -7.25 3.27 -1.89
N GLN A 114 -7.59 2.21 -1.18
CA GLN A 114 -7.01 0.88 -1.38
C GLN A 114 -7.43 0.27 -2.71
N ILE A 115 -8.68 0.45 -3.12
CA ILE A 115 -9.20 -0.03 -4.39
C ILE A 115 -8.45 0.63 -5.56
N VAL A 116 -8.26 1.95 -5.49
CA VAL A 116 -7.51 2.69 -6.51
C VAL A 116 -6.05 2.25 -6.55
N ARG A 117 -5.40 2.12 -5.40
CA ARG A 117 -4.01 1.64 -5.31
C ARG A 117 -3.86 0.24 -5.90
N ALA A 118 -4.75 -0.68 -5.56
CA ALA A 118 -4.73 -2.03 -6.11
C ALA A 118 -4.87 -2.02 -7.64
N SER A 119 -5.76 -1.18 -8.16
CA SER A 119 -5.91 -0.99 -9.61
C SER A 119 -4.62 -0.48 -10.26
N MET A 120 -3.93 0.45 -9.62
CA MET A 120 -2.64 0.98 -10.09
C MET A 120 -1.55 -0.10 -10.16
N TYR A 121 -1.60 -1.08 -9.26
CA TYR A 121 -0.69 -2.23 -9.27
C TYR A 121 -1.10 -3.34 -10.24
N GLY A 122 -2.14 -3.12 -11.02
CA GLY A 122 -2.58 -4.06 -12.05
C GLY A 122 -3.45 -5.20 -11.57
N PHE A 123 -3.98 -5.14 -10.36
CA PHE A 123 -4.95 -6.13 -9.86
C PHE A 123 -6.29 -6.01 -10.60
N GLY A 124 -6.85 -7.15 -11.01
CA GLY A 124 -8.15 -7.19 -11.65
C GLY A 124 -9.30 -6.95 -10.67
N TYR A 125 -10.47 -6.63 -11.20
CA TYR A 125 -11.67 -6.34 -10.38
C TYR A 125 -12.07 -7.52 -9.49
N ALA A 126 -11.95 -8.75 -9.98
CA ALA A 126 -12.25 -9.95 -9.20
C ALA A 126 -11.29 -10.11 -8.01
N GLU A 127 -10.00 -9.84 -8.20
CA GLU A 127 -9.00 -9.88 -7.13
C GLU A 127 -9.26 -8.80 -6.09
N ILE A 128 -9.52 -7.57 -6.55
CA ILE A 128 -9.85 -6.45 -5.66
C ILE A 128 -11.11 -6.75 -4.85
N ALA A 129 -12.12 -7.33 -5.48
CA ALA A 129 -13.35 -7.74 -4.80
C ALA A 129 -13.06 -8.73 -3.66
N ARG A 130 -12.20 -9.72 -3.91
CA ARG A 130 -11.80 -10.69 -2.87
C ARG A 130 -11.02 -10.01 -1.74
N MET A 131 -10.12 -9.08 -2.06
CA MET A 131 -9.31 -8.37 -1.06
C MET A 131 -10.13 -7.47 -0.16
N THR A 132 -11.19 -6.87 -0.69
CA THR A 132 -12.01 -5.87 0.03
C THR A 132 -13.29 -6.43 0.59
N GLY A 133 -13.68 -7.65 0.22
CA GLY A 133 -14.97 -8.21 0.59
C GLY A 133 -16.17 -7.61 -0.15
N LEU A 134 -15.93 -6.84 -1.19
CA LEU A 134 -16.95 -6.22 -2.04
C LEU A 134 -17.29 -7.11 -3.23
N THR A 135 -18.41 -6.82 -3.89
CA THR A 135 -18.73 -7.44 -5.19
C THR A 135 -17.92 -6.80 -6.30
N VAL A 136 -17.76 -7.51 -7.42
CA VAL A 136 -17.09 -6.97 -8.61
C VAL A 136 -17.78 -5.71 -9.12
N ALA A 137 -19.12 -5.70 -9.11
CA ALA A 137 -19.90 -4.52 -9.50
C ALA A 137 -19.64 -3.32 -8.58
N ALA A 138 -19.58 -3.54 -7.27
CA ALA A 138 -19.26 -2.48 -6.30
C ALA A 138 -17.85 -1.93 -6.51
N VAL A 139 -16.86 -2.78 -6.76
CA VAL A 139 -15.48 -2.37 -7.08
C VAL A 139 -15.46 -1.49 -8.33
N SER A 140 -16.12 -1.93 -9.40
CA SER A 140 -16.20 -1.18 -10.66
C SER A 140 -16.82 0.21 -10.45
N MET A 141 -17.92 0.29 -9.72
CA MET A 141 -18.59 1.57 -9.42
C MET A 141 -17.71 2.50 -8.59
N ARG A 142 -17.06 1.97 -7.55
CA ARG A 142 -16.17 2.76 -6.68
C ARG A 142 -14.96 3.28 -7.44
N LEU A 143 -14.35 2.46 -8.30
CA LEU A 143 -13.25 2.89 -9.17
C LEU A 143 -13.68 4.00 -10.12
N THR A 144 -14.83 3.86 -10.75
CA THR A 144 -15.35 4.88 -11.67
C THR A 144 -15.56 6.21 -10.95
N ARG A 145 -16.18 6.20 -9.78
CA ARG A 145 -16.40 7.40 -8.97
C ARG A 145 -15.10 8.02 -8.49
N ALA A 146 -14.17 7.20 -8.03
CA ALA A 146 -12.86 7.64 -7.54
C ALA A 146 -12.06 8.31 -8.67
N ARG A 147 -12.01 7.69 -9.84
CA ARG A 147 -11.33 8.26 -11.01
C ARG A 147 -11.93 9.60 -11.43
N ARG A 148 -13.24 9.73 -11.42
CA ARG A 148 -13.91 11.00 -11.71
C ARG A 148 -13.57 12.08 -10.69
N LYS A 149 -13.56 11.73 -9.43
CA LYS A 149 -13.21 12.66 -8.33
C LYS A 149 -11.76 13.14 -8.46
N ILE A 150 -10.84 12.24 -8.70
CA ILE A 150 -9.42 12.56 -8.90
C ILE A 150 -9.25 13.46 -10.12
N LYS A 151 -9.89 13.12 -11.23
CA LYS A 151 -9.86 13.92 -12.46
C LYS A 151 -10.36 15.35 -12.25
N ARG A 152 -11.48 15.51 -11.55
CA ARG A 152 -12.02 16.84 -11.24
C ARG A 152 -11.07 17.70 -10.42
N ILE A 153 -10.43 17.11 -9.42
CA ILE A 153 -9.48 17.81 -8.56
C ILE A 153 -8.23 18.18 -9.38
N TYR A 154 -7.75 17.26 -10.20
CA TYR A 154 -6.57 17.48 -11.03
C TYR A 154 -6.79 18.57 -12.09
N GLU A 155 -7.96 18.63 -12.70
CA GLU A 155 -8.32 19.65 -13.70
C GLU A 155 -8.52 21.05 -13.11
N LYS A 156 -8.78 21.16 -11.80
CA LYS A 156 -8.95 22.45 -11.10
C LYS A 156 -7.63 23.08 -10.64
N GLN A 157 -6.52 22.37 -10.75
CA GLN A 157 -5.18 22.86 -10.44
C GLN A 157 -4.52 23.38 -11.72
#